data_3e440d98360a4e33df784ad559817e83
#
_entry.id   3e440d98360a4e33df784ad559817e83
#
_cell.length_a   1.000
_cell.length_b   1.000
_cell.length_c   1.000
_cell.angle_alpha   90.00
_cell.angle_beta   90.00
_cell.angle_gamma   90.00
#
_symmetry.space_group_name_H-M   'P 1'
#
loop_
_entity.id
_entity.type
_entity.pdbx_description
1 polymer ?
#
loop_
_entity_poly.entity_id
_entity_poly.type
_entity_poly.pdbx_seq_one_letter_code
_entity_poly.pdbx_strand_id
1 'polypeptide(L)'
;MLFIAVMIGLSLSPAMGADADHGAELAKRWCASCHVVSSDQKLASADVPPFAALAQRSDFSAEKLAFFLLEPHPKMPNYPLSRNEAGDIAAYIGSLRK
;
A
#
# COMPACT_ATOMS: atom_id res chain seq x y z
N MET A 1 31.77 20.52 -42.31
CA MET A 1 30.69 20.82 -41.38
C MET A 1 30.43 19.59 -40.52
N LEU A 2 30.79 19.68 -39.26
CA LEU A 2 30.57 18.58 -38.30
C LEU A 2 29.24 18.88 -37.61
N PHE A 3 28.22 18.05 -37.86
CA PHE A 3 26.99 18.10 -37.08
C PHE A 3 27.17 17.24 -35.84
N ILE A 4 27.34 17.90 -34.70
CA ILE A 4 27.31 17.18 -33.42
C ILE A 4 25.83 16.99 -33.07
N ALA A 5 25.32 15.79 -33.27
CA ALA A 5 24.04 15.38 -32.73
C ALA A 5 24.20 15.23 -31.22
N VAL A 6 23.76 16.23 -30.47
CA VAL A 6 23.66 16.10 -29.01
C VAL A 6 22.47 15.19 -28.74
N MET A 7 22.73 13.93 -28.49
CA MET A 7 21.74 13.01 -27.96
C MET A 7 21.51 13.40 -26.51
N ILE A 8 20.47 14.18 -26.29
CA ILE A 8 19.97 14.43 -24.93
C ILE A 8 19.29 13.12 -24.52
N GLY A 9 20.03 12.29 -23.76
CA GLY A 9 19.45 11.12 -23.13
C GLY A 9 18.42 11.59 -22.10
N LEU A 10 17.13 11.41 -22.41
CA LEU A 10 16.09 11.48 -21.40
C LEU A 10 16.30 10.26 -20.48
N SER A 11 16.95 10.49 -19.35
CA SER A 11 16.91 9.51 -18.27
C SER A 11 15.52 9.61 -17.65
N LEU A 12 14.65 8.68 -18.07
CA LEU A 12 13.40 8.45 -17.38
C LEU A 12 13.73 7.82 -16.03
N SER A 13 13.81 8.65 -14.99
CA SER A 13 13.74 8.13 -13.63
C SER A 13 12.39 7.47 -13.47
N PRO A 14 12.31 6.16 -13.10
CA PRO A 14 11.02 5.58 -12.80
C PRO A 14 10.37 6.44 -11.72
N ALA A 15 9.15 6.87 -11.97
CA ALA A 15 8.35 7.52 -10.94
C ALA A 15 8.34 6.58 -9.73
N MET A 16 8.82 7.05 -8.58
CA MET A 16 8.78 6.30 -7.33
C MET A 16 7.33 6.21 -6.90
N GLY A 17 6.60 5.25 -7.48
CA GLY A 17 5.28 4.88 -7.03
C GLY A 17 5.33 4.22 -5.66
N ALA A 18 4.17 3.98 -5.07
CA ALA A 18 4.05 3.26 -3.82
C ALA A 18 4.65 1.85 -3.94
N ASP A 19 5.32 1.41 -2.89
CA ASP A 19 6.05 0.14 -2.82
C ASP A 19 5.20 -0.90 -2.09
N ALA A 20 4.59 -1.82 -2.85
CA ALA A 20 3.74 -2.87 -2.29
C ALA A 20 4.54 -3.86 -1.41
N ASP A 21 5.79 -4.15 -1.73
CA ASP A 21 6.60 -5.04 -0.92
C ASP A 21 6.93 -4.43 0.45
N HIS A 22 7.25 -3.14 0.47
CA HIS A 22 7.41 -2.40 1.72
C HIS A 22 6.08 -2.33 2.49
N GLY A 23 4.97 -2.14 1.77
CA GLY A 23 3.64 -2.16 2.36
C GLY A 23 3.31 -3.49 3.03
N ALA A 24 3.74 -4.62 2.45
CA ALA A 24 3.59 -5.94 3.05
C ALA A 24 4.34 -6.05 4.38
N GLU A 25 5.56 -5.53 4.46
CA GLU A 25 6.34 -5.53 5.69
C GLU A 25 5.69 -4.67 6.78
N LEU A 26 5.22 -3.49 6.42
CA LEU A 26 4.51 -2.60 7.34
C LEU A 26 3.21 -3.22 7.84
N ALA A 27 2.47 -3.88 6.94
CA ALA A 27 1.23 -4.57 7.29
C ALA A 27 1.47 -5.68 8.32
N LYS A 28 2.52 -6.47 8.15
CA LYS A 28 2.90 -7.51 9.11
C LYS A 28 3.25 -6.93 10.47
N ARG A 29 3.90 -5.77 10.49
CA ARG A 29 4.31 -5.11 11.73
C ARG A 29 3.14 -4.46 12.47
N TRP A 30 2.27 -3.75 11.76
CA TRP A 30 1.28 -2.85 12.36
C TRP A 30 -0.14 -3.37 12.31
N CYS A 31 -0.48 -4.21 11.35
CA CYS A 31 -1.86 -4.57 11.04
C CYS A 31 -2.21 -6.03 11.38
N ALA A 32 -1.22 -6.91 11.39
CA ALA A 32 -1.44 -8.35 11.51
C ALA A 32 -1.99 -8.80 12.88
N SER A 33 -1.88 -7.98 13.91
CA SER A 33 -2.47 -8.30 15.21
C SER A 33 -4.00 -8.35 15.17
N CYS A 34 -4.62 -7.64 14.23
CA CYS A 34 -6.07 -7.56 14.08
C CYS A 34 -6.55 -8.07 12.73
N HIS A 35 -5.81 -7.82 11.66
CA HIS A 35 -6.18 -8.21 10.30
C HIS A 35 -5.42 -9.44 9.83
N VAL A 36 -6.06 -10.27 9.02
CA VAL A 36 -5.32 -11.23 8.19
C VAL A 36 -4.73 -10.44 7.03
N VAL A 37 -3.41 -10.30 7.01
CA VAL A 37 -2.71 -9.47 6.03
C VAL A 37 -2.11 -10.28 4.87
N SER A 38 -1.95 -11.60 5.05
CA SER A 38 -1.37 -12.48 4.05
C SER A 38 -1.96 -13.88 4.15
N SER A 39 -1.81 -14.68 3.09
CA SER A 39 -2.39 -16.02 2.99
C SER A 39 -1.77 -17.03 3.96
N ASP A 40 -0.56 -16.77 4.45
CA ASP A 40 0.14 -17.65 5.40
C ASP A 40 -0.17 -17.34 6.87
N GLN A 41 -0.91 -16.27 7.12
CA GLN A 41 -1.32 -15.88 8.45
C GLN A 41 -2.57 -16.67 8.87
N LYS A 42 -2.50 -17.31 10.04
CA LYS A 42 -3.57 -18.20 10.50
C LYS A 42 -4.56 -17.56 11.46
N LEU A 43 -4.15 -16.55 12.22
CA LEU A 43 -4.95 -15.97 13.28
C LEU A 43 -4.96 -14.45 13.20
N ALA A 44 -6.15 -13.89 13.37
CA ALA A 44 -6.38 -12.46 13.55
C ALA A 44 -7.73 -12.29 14.26
N SER A 45 -8.10 -11.05 14.59
CA SER A 45 -9.41 -10.77 15.18
C SER A 45 -10.52 -11.07 14.17
N ALA A 46 -11.56 -11.82 14.59
CA ALA A 46 -12.67 -12.19 13.73
C ALA A 46 -13.54 -11.00 13.29
N ASP A 47 -13.45 -9.89 14.01
CA ASP A 47 -14.35 -8.74 13.81
C ASP A 47 -13.84 -7.71 12.80
N VAL A 48 -12.67 -7.94 12.22
CA VAL A 48 -12.08 -7.02 11.24
C VAL A 48 -11.84 -7.72 9.92
N PRO A 49 -12.01 -7.01 8.78
CA PRO A 49 -11.91 -7.65 7.48
C PRO A 49 -10.48 -8.06 7.14
N PRO A 50 -10.28 -9.22 6.52
CA PRO A 50 -8.99 -9.56 5.92
C PRO A 50 -8.62 -8.58 4.80
N PHE A 51 -7.35 -8.35 4.60
CA PHE A 51 -6.87 -7.47 3.53
C PHE A 51 -7.30 -7.96 2.14
N ALA A 52 -7.31 -9.28 1.94
CA ALA A 52 -7.79 -9.85 0.67
C ALA A 52 -9.26 -9.51 0.39
N ALA A 53 -10.11 -9.46 1.44
CA ALA A 53 -11.51 -9.05 1.29
C ALA A 53 -11.64 -7.56 0.96
N LEU A 54 -10.84 -6.71 1.61
CA LEU A 54 -10.82 -5.28 1.30
C LEU A 54 -10.44 -5.03 -0.15
N ALA A 55 -9.45 -5.77 -0.66
CA ALA A 55 -8.97 -5.64 -2.03
C ALA A 55 -10.04 -6.00 -3.07
N GLN A 56 -11.00 -6.86 -2.74
CA GLN A 56 -12.04 -7.31 -3.69
C GLN A 56 -13.28 -6.41 -3.72
N ARG A 57 -13.36 -5.42 -2.85
CA ARG A 57 -14.52 -4.51 -2.84
C ARG A 57 -14.61 -3.75 -4.16
N SER A 58 -15.83 -3.57 -4.66
CA SER A 58 -16.07 -2.86 -5.92
C SER A 58 -15.68 -1.38 -5.86
N ASP A 59 -15.72 -0.79 -4.65
CA ASP A 59 -15.34 0.60 -4.40
C ASP A 59 -13.87 0.75 -3.96
N PHE A 60 -13.06 -0.30 -4.08
CA PHE A 60 -11.66 -0.24 -3.67
C PHE A 60 -10.90 0.85 -4.43
N SER A 61 -10.17 1.67 -3.68
CA SER A 61 -9.26 2.67 -4.23
C SER A 61 -8.05 2.78 -3.30
N ALA A 62 -6.85 2.53 -3.83
CA ALA A 62 -5.62 2.63 -3.05
C ALA A 62 -5.42 4.05 -2.52
N GLU A 63 -5.77 5.07 -3.30
CA GLU A 63 -5.66 6.47 -2.87
C GLU A 63 -6.57 6.77 -1.68
N LYS A 64 -7.83 6.37 -1.76
CA LYS A 64 -8.79 6.58 -0.66
C LYS A 64 -8.39 5.81 0.58
N LEU A 65 -7.90 4.58 0.40
CA LEU A 65 -7.44 3.76 1.51
C LEU A 65 -6.22 4.39 2.18
N ALA A 66 -5.27 4.93 1.43
CA ALA A 66 -4.12 5.62 1.99
C ALA A 66 -4.55 6.83 2.83
N PHE A 67 -5.49 7.64 2.35
CA PHE A 67 -6.07 8.72 3.14
C PHE A 67 -6.75 8.23 4.41
N PHE A 68 -7.52 7.16 4.31
CA PHE A 68 -8.20 6.57 5.46
C PHE A 68 -7.19 6.12 6.54
N LEU A 69 -6.06 5.55 6.14
CA LEU A 69 -5.03 5.12 7.07
C LEU A 69 -4.35 6.28 7.81
N LEU A 70 -4.38 7.49 7.23
CA LEU A 70 -3.81 8.70 7.84
C LEU A 70 -4.80 9.43 8.75
N GLU A 71 -6.09 9.14 8.64
CA GLU A 71 -7.13 9.80 9.41
C GLU A 71 -7.42 9.04 10.70
N PRO A 72 -7.72 9.75 11.81
CA PRO A 72 -8.19 9.08 13.01
C PRO A 72 -9.53 8.38 12.76
N HIS A 73 -9.65 7.11 13.19
CA HIS A 73 -10.90 6.39 13.12
C HIS A 73 -11.17 5.60 14.40
N PRO A 74 -12.48 5.45 14.78
CA PRO A 74 -12.84 5.07 16.15
C PRO A 74 -12.47 3.66 16.55
N LYS A 75 -12.34 2.72 15.62
CA LYS A 75 -12.20 1.29 15.92
C LYS A 75 -10.82 0.73 15.64
N MET A 76 -9.98 1.47 14.96
CA MET A 76 -8.64 1.03 14.59
C MET A 76 -7.62 1.99 15.22
N PRO A 77 -6.57 1.47 15.86
CA PRO A 77 -5.54 2.34 16.42
C PRO A 77 -4.90 3.23 15.35
N ASN A 78 -4.57 4.45 15.74
CA ASN A 78 -3.79 5.34 14.89
C ASN A 78 -2.32 4.98 15.01
N TYR A 79 -1.73 4.54 13.91
CA TYR A 79 -0.29 4.35 13.82
C TYR A 79 0.35 5.59 13.23
N PRO A 80 1.58 5.96 13.65
CA PRO A 80 2.24 7.16 13.12
C PRO A 80 2.83 6.91 11.74
N LEU A 81 1.96 6.65 10.76
CA LEU A 81 2.35 6.40 9.38
C LEU A 81 2.63 7.71 8.65
N SER A 82 3.70 7.72 7.86
CA SER A 82 3.90 8.76 6.86
C SER A 82 2.95 8.56 5.67
N ARG A 83 2.82 9.57 4.83
CA ARG A 83 2.05 9.45 3.59
C ARG A 83 2.59 8.33 2.70
N ASN A 84 3.91 8.21 2.60
CA ASN A 84 4.54 7.15 1.80
C ASN A 84 4.23 5.78 2.38
N GLU A 85 4.31 5.62 3.69
CA GLU A 85 4.00 4.35 4.35
C GLU A 85 2.53 3.97 4.18
N ALA A 86 1.61 4.90 4.35
CA ALA A 86 0.19 4.65 4.10
C ALA A 86 -0.07 4.27 2.64
N GLY A 87 0.60 4.94 1.70
CA GLY A 87 0.53 4.61 0.28
C GLY A 87 1.08 3.22 -0.02
N ASP A 88 2.17 2.83 0.62
CA ASP A 88 2.78 1.51 0.44
C ASP A 88 1.86 0.40 0.96
N ILE A 89 1.23 0.58 2.12
CA ILE A 89 0.25 -0.36 2.66
C ILE A 89 -0.94 -0.48 1.71
N ALA A 90 -1.47 0.65 1.24
CA ALA A 90 -2.59 0.65 0.31
C ALA A 90 -2.25 -0.05 -1.02
N ALA A 91 -1.04 0.15 -1.52
CA ALA A 91 -0.55 -0.53 -2.73
C ALA A 91 -0.44 -2.04 -2.49
N TYR A 92 0.04 -2.45 -1.32
CA TYR A 92 0.07 -3.86 -0.97
C TYR A 92 -1.33 -4.49 -0.96
N ILE A 93 -2.30 -3.83 -0.32
CA ILE A 93 -3.69 -4.33 -0.31
C ILE A 93 -4.22 -4.41 -1.74
N GLY A 94 -3.97 -3.39 -2.57
CA GLY A 94 -4.36 -3.40 -3.98
C GLY A 94 -3.74 -4.55 -4.77
N SER A 95 -2.53 -4.98 -4.42
CA SER A 95 -1.87 -6.11 -5.06
C SER A 95 -2.58 -7.46 -4.79
N LEU A 96 -3.42 -7.53 -3.76
CA LEU A 96 -4.21 -8.71 -3.44
C LEU A 96 -5.49 -8.80 -4.27
N ARG A 97 -5.79 -7.80 -5.06
CA ARG A 97 -6.96 -7.79 -5.94
C ARG A 97 -6.80 -8.81 -7.06
N LYS A 98 -7.83 -9.60 -7.26
CA LYS A 98 -7.88 -10.64 -8.29
C LYS A 98 -8.59 -10.17 -9.55
#